data_46854693931d53e30dfef24c32dcf8b9
#
_entry.id   46854693931d53e30dfef24c32dcf8b9
#
_cell.length_a   1.000
_cell.length_b   1.000
_cell.length_c   1.000
_cell.angle_alpha   90.00
_cell.angle_beta   90.00
_cell.angle_gamma   90.00
#
_symmetry.space_group_name_H-M   'P 1'
#
loop_
_entity.id
_entity.type
_entity.pdbx_description
1 polymer ?
#
loop_
_entity_poly.entity_id
_entity_poly.type
_entity_poly.pdbx_seq_one_letter_code
_entity_poly.pdbx_strand_id
1 'polypeptide(L)'
;VDEMAKAGLEAAPCNNVSPPRVKASAIALECKHIQTIDLPPGRNSQSHVVMGEVVGVHIDDDVITDGIVDIHKMELIARLSYLDYAKIESENIMPLKRPDNVVHPSERT
;
A
#
# COMPACT_ATOMS: atom_id res chain seq x y z
N VAL A 1 -1.37 7.73 20.71
CA VAL A 1 -2.69 7.96 20.12
C VAL A 1 -3.03 6.81 19.17
N ASP A 2 -4.18 6.20 19.36
CA ASP A 2 -4.67 5.17 18.45
C ASP A 2 -5.33 5.84 17.24
N GLU A 3 -4.59 5.99 16.18
CA GLU A 3 -5.06 6.64 14.96
C GLU A 3 -6.19 5.87 14.28
N MET A 4 -6.17 4.55 14.38
CA MET A 4 -7.20 3.70 13.80
C MET A 4 -8.55 3.94 14.47
N ALA A 5 -8.58 3.95 15.82
CA ALA A 5 -9.78 4.26 16.57
C ALA A 5 -10.25 5.70 16.31
N LYS A 6 -9.33 6.65 16.26
CA LYS A 6 -9.64 8.06 16.01
C LYS A 6 -10.25 8.28 14.63
N ALA A 7 -9.82 7.51 13.64
CA ALA A 7 -10.35 7.57 12.28
C ALA A 7 -11.65 6.77 12.10
N GLY A 8 -12.11 6.06 13.13
CA GLY A 8 -13.30 5.22 13.05
C GLY A 8 -13.10 3.92 12.26
N LEU A 9 -11.85 3.45 12.15
CA LEU A 9 -11.53 2.24 11.40
C LEU A 9 -11.54 1.01 12.31
N GLU A 10 -12.04 -0.10 11.79
CA GLU A 10 -11.97 -1.39 12.46
C GLU A 10 -10.62 -2.06 12.25
N ALA A 11 -10.10 -2.65 13.32
CA ALA A 11 -8.91 -3.50 13.26
C ALA A 11 -9.30 -4.94 12.97
N ALA A 12 -8.48 -5.64 12.22
CA ALA A 12 -8.58 -7.09 12.04
C ALA A 12 -7.25 -7.73 12.42
N PRO A 13 -7.24 -8.99 12.88
CA PRO A 13 -5.99 -9.64 13.28
C PRO A 13 -5.12 -9.97 12.06
N CYS A 14 -3.82 -10.01 12.30
CA CYS A 14 -2.85 -10.57 11.35
C CYS A 14 -2.57 -12.03 11.71
N ASN A 15 -1.99 -12.77 10.75
CA ASN A 15 -1.69 -14.19 10.95
C ASN A 15 -0.26 -14.44 11.45
N ASN A 16 0.70 -13.59 11.06
CA ASN A 16 2.12 -13.81 11.30
C ASN A 16 2.78 -12.76 12.18
N VAL A 17 2.07 -11.67 12.47
CA VAL A 17 2.58 -10.57 13.30
C VAL A 17 1.53 -10.14 14.31
N SER A 18 1.97 -9.53 15.42
CA SER A 18 1.06 -9.10 16.50
C SER A 18 0.24 -7.85 16.16
N PRO A 19 0.79 -6.82 15.47
CA PRO A 19 0.01 -5.64 15.17
C PRO A 19 -1.19 -5.98 14.31
N PRO A 20 -2.32 -5.27 14.50
CA PRO A 20 -3.51 -5.49 13.67
C PRO A 20 -3.35 -4.82 12.31
N ARG A 21 -4.24 -5.20 11.40
CA ARG A 21 -4.38 -4.54 10.09
C ARG A 21 -5.69 -3.78 10.03
N VAL A 22 -5.82 -2.88 9.07
CA VAL A 22 -7.07 -2.19 8.80
C VAL A 22 -8.01 -3.14 8.06
N LYS A 23 -9.14 -3.48 8.69
CA LYS A 23 -10.10 -4.45 8.15
C LYS A 23 -10.65 -4.03 6.79
N ALA A 24 -10.94 -2.75 6.61
CA ALA A 24 -11.52 -2.21 5.37
C ALA A 24 -10.55 -2.11 4.21
N SER A 25 -9.24 -2.28 4.44
CA SER A 25 -8.24 -2.18 3.37
C SER A 25 -8.32 -3.42 2.47
N ALA A 26 -8.40 -3.21 1.16
CA ALA A 26 -8.46 -4.30 0.19
C ALA A 26 -7.18 -5.12 0.15
N ILE A 27 -6.04 -4.49 0.45
CA ILE A 27 -4.73 -5.16 0.52
C ILE A 27 -4.05 -4.74 1.82
N ALA A 28 -3.46 -5.70 2.52
CA ALA A 28 -2.63 -5.44 3.68
C ALA A 28 -1.37 -6.31 3.64
N LEU A 29 -0.26 -5.73 4.01
CA LEU A 29 1.01 -6.43 4.09
C LEU A 29 1.40 -6.59 5.56
N GLU A 30 1.65 -7.83 5.99
CA GLU A 30 2.21 -8.12 7.30
C GLU A 30 3.71 -8.07 7.21
N CYS A 31 4.33 -7.19 7.98
CA CYS A 31 5.76 -6.95 7.90
C CYS A 31 6.45 -7.14 9.24
N LYS A 32 7.66 -7.70 9.20
CA LYS A 32 8.59 -7.71 10.33
C LYS A 32 9.61 -6.61 10.14
N HIS A 33 9.88 -5.86 11.20
CA HIS A 33 10.87 -4.79 11.19
C HIS A 33 12.27 -5.33 10.85
N ILE A 34 12.93 -4.69 9.88
CA ILE A 34 14.32 -4.96 9.54
C ILE A 34 15.22 -3.89 10.15
N GLN A 35 14.96 -2.62 9.81
CA GLN A 35 15.84 -1.52 10.15
C GLN A 35 15.07 -0.21 10.15
N THR A 36 15.46 0.70 11.04
CA THR A 36 15.04 2.10 11.02
C THR A 36 16.27 2.96 10.79
N ILE A 37 16.21 3.84 9.81
CA ILE A 37 17.29 4.77 9.48
C ILE A 37 16.83 6.17 9.86
N ASP A 38 17.61 6.82 10.73
CA ASP A 38 17.35 8.21 11.09
C ASP A 38 17.92 9.12 10.01
N LEU A 39 17.10 10.02 9.51
CA LEU A 39 17.52 11.03 8.55
C LEU A 39 18.02 12.29 9.29
N PRO A 40 18.80 13.14 8.61
CA PRO A 40 19.18 14.42 9.22
C PRO A 40 17.95 15.19 9.67
N PRO A 41 17.97 15.84 10.86
CA PRO A 41 16.79 16.53 11.35
C PRO A 41 16.39 17.68 10.43
N GLY A 42 15.10 17.77 10.14
CA GLY A 42 14.52 18.90 9.45
C GLY A 42 14.32 20.09 10.38
N ARG A 43 13.69 21.15 9.87
CA ARG A 43 13.48 22.38 10.65
C ARG A 43 12.62 22.15 11.90
N ASN A 44 11.59 21.31 11.80
CA ASN A 44 10.60 21.15 12.86
C ASN A 44 10.37 19.69 13.26
N SER A 45 11.06 18.72 12.65
CA SER A 45 10.81 17.33 12.92
C SER A 45 11.98 16.43 12.57
N GLN A 46 12.02 15.30 13.22
CA GLN A 46 12.90 14.19 12.88
C GLN A 46 12.17 13.24 11.95
N SER A 47 12.81 12.87 10.85
CA SER A 47 12.27 11.90 9.89
C SER A 47 13.03 10.59 9.95
N HIS A 48 12.32 9.50 9.72
CA HIS A 48 12.87 8.15 9.74
C HIS A 48 12.46 7.38 8.48
N VAL A 49 13.33 6.48 8.03
CA VAL A 49 12.99 5.48 7.04
C VAL A 49 12.88 4.14 7.78
N VAL A 50 11.70 3.54 7.73
CA VAL A 50 11.44 2.25 8.37
C VAL A 50 11.36 1.18 7.28
N MET A 51 12.15 0.12 7.42
CA MET A 51 12.18 -1.00 6.48
C MET A 51 11.60 -2.24 7.14
N GLY A 52 10.77 -2.94 6.38
CA GLY A 52 10.15 -4.17 6.85
C GLY A 52 10.22 -5.27 5.80
N GLU A 53 10.32 -6.50 6.27
CA GLU A 53 10.20 -7.70 5.42
C GLU A 53 8.75 -8.15 5.38
N VAL A 54 8.19 -8.33 4.20
CA VAL A 54 6.83 -8.83 4.05
C VAL A 54 6.80 -10.32 4.37
N VAL A 55 6.02 -10.69 5.38
CA VAL A 55 5.87 -12.09 5.81
C VAL A 55 4.45 -12.62 5.62
N GLY A 56 3.53 -11.78 5.20
CA GLY A 56 2.16 -12.17 4.89
C GLY A 56 1.46 -11.11 4.06
N VAL A 57 0.51 -11.52 3.24
CA VAL A 57 -0.24 -10.62 2.37
C VAL A 57 -1.72 -10.98 2.48
N HIS A 58 -2.56 -9.97 2.68
CA HIS A 58 -4.02 -10.09 2.62
C HIS A 58 -4.51 -9.37 1.37
N ILE A 59 -5.29 -10.04 0.56
CA ILE A 59 -5.85 -9.47 -0.67
C ILE A 59 -7.32 -9.89 -0.75
N ASP A 60 -8.22 -8.92 -0.85
CA ASP A 60 -9.63 -9.21 -1.06
C ASP A 60 -9.84 -9.77 -2.46
N ASP A 61 -10.70 -10.79 -2.57
CA ASP A 61 -11.04 -11.38 -3.86
C ASP A 61 -11.65 -10.36 -4.83
N ASP A 62 -12.32 -9.35 -4.29
CA ASP A 62 -12.98 -8.30 -5.09
C ASP A 62 -12.00 -7.47 -5.94
N VAL A 63 -10.72 -7.45 -5.58
CA VAL A 63 -9.70 -6.70 -6.34
C VAL A 63 -8.81 -7.61 -7.19
N ILE A 64 -9.22 -8.85 -7.38
CA ILE A 64 -8.49 -9.82 -8.22
C ILE A 64 -9.28 -10.07 -9.50
N THR A 65 -8.59 -10.01 -10.63
CA THR A 65 -9.13 -10.38 -11.95
C THR A 65 -8.16 -11.34 -12.61
N ASP A 66 -8.65 -12.52 -13.00
CA ASP A 66 -7.84 -13.57 -13.66
C ASP A 66 -6.56 -13.94 -12.87
N GLY A 67 -6.68 -14.01 -11.54
CA GLY A 67 -5.58 -14.39 -10.66
C GLY A 67 -4.55 -13.29 -10.39
N ILE A 68 -4.79 -12.08 -10.85
CA ILE A 68 -3.88 -10.94 -10.73
C ILE A 68 -4.60 -9.79 -10.01
N VAL A 69 -3.87 -9.07 -9.16
CA VAL A 69 -4.40 -7.86 -8.52
C VAL A 69 -4.75 -6.86 -9.61
N ASP A 70 -6.01 -6.45 -9.63
CA ASP A 70 -6.52 -5.49 -10.60
C ASP A 70 -6.55 -4.10 -9.97
N ILE A 71 -5.56 -3.29 -10.31
CA ILE A 71 -5.40 -1.94 -9.76
C ILE A 71 -6.60 -1.03 -10.09
N HIS A 72 -7.33 -1.31 -11.18
CA HIS A 72 -8.52 -0.55 -11.55
C HIS A 72 -9.67 -0.70 -10.53
N LYS A 73 -9.65 -1.77 -9.74
CA LYS A 73 -10.68 -2.06 -8.71
C LYS A 73 -10.30 -1.55 -7.32
N MET A 74 -9.14 -0.95 -7.15
CA MET A 74 -8.59 -0.67 -5.82
C MET A 74 -8.94 0.71 -5.26
N GLU A 75 -9.46 1.61 -6.04
CA GLU A 75 -9.81 2.97 -5.59
C GLU A 75 -8.66 3.66 -4.86
N LEU A 76 -7.49 3.67 -5.48
CA LEU A 76 -6.28 4.24 -4.87
C LEU A 76 -6.34 5.76 -4.81
N ILE A 77 -5.60 6.32 -3.87
CA ILE A 77 -5.33 7.75 -3.82
C ILE A 77 -3.82 7.98 -3.91
N ALA A 78 -3.43 9.06 -4.55
CA ALA A 78 -2.03 9.48 -4.62
C ALA A 78 -1.83 10.74 -3.77
N ARG A 79 -0.78 10.74 -2.99
CA ARG A 79 -0.35 11.95 -2.29
C ARG A 79 0.48 12.80 -3.25
N LEU A 80 0.10 14.06 -3.40
CA LEU A 80 0.82 15.02 -4.21
C LEU A 80 1.72 15.88 -3.31
N SER A 81 1.74 17.17 -3.49
CA SER A 81 2.54 18.07 -2.65
C SER A 81 1.69 18.73 -1.57
N TYR A 82 2.32 19.12 -0.49
CA TYR A 82 1.68 19.77 0.65
C TYR A 82 0.54 18.91 1.22
N LEU A 83 -0.70 19.36 1.13
CA LEU A 83 -1.88 18.67 1.63
C LEU A 83 -2.74 18.07 0.52
N ASP A 84 -2.26 18.08 -0.71
CA ASP A 84 -3.04 17.67 -1.86
C ASP A 84 -2.97 16.17 -2.10
N TYR A 85 -4.12 15.60 -2.44
CA TYR A 85 -4.29 14.20 -2.81
C TYR A 85 -5.11 14.11 -4.08
N ALA A 86 -4.94 13.06 -4.85
CA ALA A 86 -5.75 12.79 -6.02
C ALA A 86 -6.32 11.38 -5.95
N LYS A 87 -7.59 11.23 -6.30
CA LYS A 87 -8.18 9.91 -6.52
C LYS A 87 -7.69 9.36 -7.85
N ILE A 88 -7.32 8.08 -7.86
CA ILE A 88 -6.91 7.41 -9.08
C ILE A 88 -8.14 6.75 -9.69
N GLU A 89 -8.66 7.34 -10.76
CA GLU A 89 -9.78 6.79 -11.50
C GLU A 89 -9.28 5.78 -12.52
N SER A 90 -10.05 4.71 -12.76
CA SER A 90 -9.67 3.64 -13.69
C SER A 90 -9.29 4.18 -15.08
N GLU A 91 -10.01 5.17 -15.56
CA GLU A 91 -9.78 5.80 -16.87
C GLU A 91 -8.45 6.54 -16.99
N ASN A 92 -7.81 6.86 -15.85
CA ASN A 92 -6.53 7.57 -15.81
C ASN A 92 -5.33 6.62 -15.67
N ILE A 93 -5.59 5.33 -15.56
CA ILE A 93 -4.54 4.32 -15.42
C ILE A 93 -4.14 3.81 -16.80
N MET A 94 -2.88 3.89 -17.14
CA MET A 94 -2.37 3.43 -18.42
C MET A 94 -1.08 2.65 -18.23
N PRO A 95 -0.88 1.55 -18.97
CA PRO A 95 0.40 0.85 -18.95
C PRO A 95 1.44 1.61 -19.77
N LEU A 96 2.67 1.64 -19.26
CA LEU A 96 3.81 2.16 -20.00
C LEU A 96 4.82 1.00 -20.16
N LYS A 97 5.04 0.60 -21.41
CA LYS A 97 5.96 -0.50 -21.70
C LYS A 97 7.40 -0.03 -21.58
N ARG A 98 8.23 -0.88 -21.01
CA ARG A 98 9.68 -0.65 -20.98
C ARG A 98 10.27 -0.95 -22.37
N PRO A 99 11.36 -0.27 -22.74
CA PRO A 99 11.97 -0.51 -24.05
C PRO A 99 12.66 -1.87 -24.20
N ASP A 100 12.83 -2.64 -23.12
CA ASP A 100 13.60 -3.90 -23.05
C ASP A 100 12.74 -5.16 -23.05
N ASN A 101 11.53 -5.11 -23.56
CA ASN A 101 10.59 -6.24 -23.70
C ASN A 101 10.14 -6.88 -22.38
N VAL A 102 10.16 -6.15 -21.26
CA VAL A 102 9.58 -6.64 -20.01
C VAL A 102 8.06 -6.59 -20.11
N VAL A 103 7.41 -7.74 -19.98
CA VAL A 103 5.95 -7.85 -20.04
C VAL A 103 5.33 -7.39 -18.72
N HIS A 104 4.37 -6.46 -18.78
CA HIS A 104 3.60 -6.05 -17.61
C HIS A 104 2.67 -7.20 -17.16
N PRO A 105 2.46 -7.41 -15.84
CA PRO A 105 1.59 -8.50 -15.36
C PRO A 105 0.20 -8.53 -15.99
N SER A 106 -0.39 -7.37 -16.29
CA SER A 106 -1.72 -7.27 -16.92
C SER A 106 -1.73 -7.73 -18.39
N GLU A 107 -0.58 -7.89 -19.02
CA GLU A 107 -0.43 -8.38 -20.40
C GLU A 107 -0.20 -9.89 -20.47
N ARG A 108 -0.05 -10.53 -19.33
CA ARG A 108 0.09 -11.98 -19.25
C ARG A 108 -1.28 -12.63 -19.41
N THR A 109 -1.40 -13.46 -20.38
CA THR A 109 -2.61 -14.25 -20.63
C THR A 109 -2.37 -15.72 -20.36
#